data_7d470aca75d1064ed308b87e2b611308
#
_entry.id   7d470aca75d1064ed308b87e2b611308
#
_cell.length_a   1.000
_cell.length_b   1.000
_cell.length_c   1.000
_cell.angle_alpha   90.00
_cell.angle_beta   90.00
_cell.angle_gamma   90.00
#
_symmetry.space_group_name_H-M   'P 1'
#
loop_
_entity.id
_entity.type
_entity.pdbx_description
1 polymer ?
#
loop_
_entity_poly.entity_id
_entity_poly.type
_entity_poly.pdbx_seq_one_letter_code
_entity_poly.pdbx_strand_id
1 'polypeptide(L)'
;MIYEGLADAGAARTRTGGVPLAPPGFEWPQCAECDGPMQFQAQIRLDDIDPAEHGLFSIFMCENDPGLCLEWEPDSGGNRAFVFRSDLVPAAVPSDGVVLLPEVSAIAYAATPEVHYERARQRWHSETGGPLRHVLGQVGGAPQWLQDDETPTCGGCDAPMTFVVQLEEGHDRRTSMNFAGGCGYGFRCRPCDIASFLWQP
;
A
#
# COMPACT_ATOMS: atom_id res chain seq x y z
N MET A 1 3.92 10.07 -5.37
CA MET A 1 4.89 8.94 -5.19
C MET A 1 5.50 8.63 -6.53
N ILE A 2 6.82 8.62 -6.63
CA ILE A 2 7.52 8.47 -7.91
C ILE A 2 8.54 7.33 -7.76
N TYR A 3 8.59 6.44 -8.74
CA TYR A 3 9.60 5.39 -8.83
C TYR A 3 11.01 5.97 -8.95
N GLU A 4 11.90 5.59 -8.04
CA GLU A 4 13.28 6.10 -7.96
C GLU A 4 14.33 5.04 -8.30
N GLY A 5 13.89 3.86 -8.71
CA GLY A 5 14.76 2.71 -8.98
C GLY A 5 14.59 1.61 -7.93
N LEU A 6 15.54 0.70 -7.90
CA LEU A 6 15.53 -0.44 -6.97
C LEU A 6 15.92 0.00 -5.55
N ALA A 7 15.34 -0.66 -4.55
CA ALA A 7 15.71 -0.52 -3.15
C ALA A 7 16.19 -1.84 -2.55
N ASP A 8 16.89 -1.76 -1.41
CA ASP A 8 17.20 -2.93 -0.61
C ASP A 8 15.93 -3.52 0.01
N ALA A 9 15.84 -4.86 0.04
CA ALA A 9 14.65 -5.59 0.49
C ALA A 9 14.20 -5.24 1.92
N GLY A 10 15.11 -4.87 2.81
CA GLY A 10 14.82 -4.47 4.20
C GLY A 10 14.95 -2.98 4.48
N ALA A 11 14.96 -2.12 3.44
CA ALA A 11 15.13 -0.69 3.63
C ALA A 11 13.99 -0.08 4.47
N ALA A 12 14.35 0.72 5.50
CA ALA A 12 13.41 1.44 6.36
C ALA A 12 12.92 2.74 5.70
N ARG A 13 12.32 2.63 4.51
CA ARG A 13 11.77 3.75 3.73
C ARG A 13 10.43 3.36 3.14
N THR A 14 9.70 4.33 2.60
CA THR A 14 8.55 4.04 1.73
C THR A 14 9.02 3.30 0.48
N ARG A 15 8.40 2.17 0.20
CA ARG A 15 8.71 1.29 -0.94
C ARG A 15 7.58 0.32 -1.22
N THR A 16 7.57 -0.26 -2.41
CA THR A 16 6.79 -1.46 -2.72
C THR A 16 7.69 -2.69 -2.69
N GLY A 17 7.13 -3.85 -2.35
CA GLY A 17 7.87 -5.11 -2.28
C GLY A 17 8.93 -5.18 -1.17
N GLY A 18 9.76 -6.23 -1.25
CA GLY A 18 10.78 -6.55 -0.26
C GLY A 18 10.22 -7.21 1.00
N VAL A 19 11.03 -7.26 2.06
CA VAL A 19 10.66 -7.85 3.34
C VAL A 19 10.04 -6.78 4.24
N PRO A 20 8.80 -6.93 4.73
CA PRO A 20 8.17 -5.94 5.60
C PRO A 20 8.95 -5.76 6.90
N LEU A 21 9.01 -4.52 7.39
CA LEU A 21 9.48 -4.23 8.73
C LEU A 21 8.28 -4.28 9.68
N ALA A 22 8.36 -5.12 10.70
CA ALA A 22 7.28 -5.37 11.66
C ALA A 22 7.83 -5.52 13.08
N PRO A 23 6.99 -5.44 14.13
CA PRO A 23 7.43 -5.72 15.50
C PRO A 23 7.97 -7.14 15.64
N PRO A 24 8.91 -7.39 16.57
CA PRO A 24 9.37 -8.74 16.86
C PRO A 24 8.19 -9.67 17.21
N GLY A 25 8.19 -10.86 16.61
CA GLY A 25 7.11 -11.83 16.81
C GLY A 25 5.85 -11.57 15.95
N PHE A 26 5.93 -10.66 14.99
CA PHE A 26 4.85 -10.45 14.02
C PHE A 26 4.53 -11.77 13.29
N GLU A 27 3.27 -12.13 13.31
CA GLU A 27 2.74 -13.28 12.57
C GLU A 27 2.34 -12.82 11.16
N TRP A 28 2.88 -13.48 10.15
CA TRP A 28 2.58 -13.16 8.75
C TRP A 28 1.09 -13.38 8.46
N PRO A 29 0.36 -12.43 7.87
CA PRO A 29 -1.07 -12.56 7.67
C PRO A 29 -1.41 -13.66 6.67
N GLN A 30 -2.46 -14.42 6.99
CA GLN A 30 -3.04 -15.44 6.14
C GLN A 30 -4.38 -14.99 5.58
N CYS A 31 -4.66 -15.40 4.35
CA CYS A 31 -5.94 -15.17 3.71
C CYS A 31 -7.03 -16.00 4.38
N ALA A 32 -8.17 -15.37 4.69
CA ALA A 32 -9.29 -16.06 5.35
C ALA A 32 -10.00 -17.08 4.44
N GLU A 33 -9.88 -16.94 3.11
CA GLU A 33 -10.54 -17.84 2.15
C GLU A 33 -9.69 -19.08 1.82
N CYS A 34 -8.38 -18.89 1.57
CA CYS A 34 -7.53 -19.99 1.11
C CYS A 34 -6.48 -20.45 2.13
N ASP A 35 -6.46 -19.85 3.32
CA ASP A 35 -5.48 -20.12 4.40
C ASP A 35 -4.00 -19.91 3.98
N GLY A 36 -3.74 -19.42 2.77
CA GLY A 36 -2.39 -19.16 2.28
C GLY A 36 -1.83 -17.83 2.79
N PRO A 37 -0.48 -17.73 2.93
CA PRO A 37 0.14 -16.48 3.35
C PRO A 37 -0.09 -15.39 2.29
N MET A 38 -0.37 -14.15 2.74
CA MET A 38 -0.57 -13.02 1.86
C MET A 38 0.75 -12.50 1.28
N GLN A 39 0.70 -11.87 0.12
CA GLN A 39 1.84 -11.15 -0.45
C GLN A 39 1.97 -9.77 0.21
N PHE A 40 3.20 -9.42 0.61
CA PHE A 40 3.52 -8.06 1.05
C PHE A 40 3.60 -7.13 -0.17
N GLN A 41 2.77 -6.09 -0.18
CA GLN A 41 2.64 -5.13 -1.29
C GLN A 41 3.56 -3.92 -1.09
N ALA A 42 3.39 -3.22 0.02
CA ALA A 42 4.06 -1.94 0.26
C ALA A 42 4.16 -1.61 1.75
N GLN A 43 5.13 -0.77 2.08
CA GLN A 43 5.17 -0.01 3.33
C GLN A 43 5.31 1.48 3.04
N ILE A 44 4.55 2.29 3.78
CA ILE A 44 4.54 3.74 3.68
C ILE A 44 4.98 4.32 5.04
N ARG A 45 6.00 5.15 5.05
CA ARG A 45 6.37 5.89 6.26
C ARG A 45 5.31 6.94 6.56
N LEU A 46 4.79 6.94 7.78
CA LEU A 46 3.74 7.88 8.18
C LEU A 46 4.27 9.31 8.34
N ASP A 47 5.54 9.46 8.69
CA ASP A 47 6.23 10.75 8.75
C ASP A 47 6.51 11.38 7.37
N ASP A 48 6.46 10.61 6.29
CA ASP A 48 6.47 11.16 4.92
C ASP A 48 5.16 11.90 4.58
N ILE A 49 4.05 11.60 5.30
CA ILE A 49 2.73 12.20 5.11
C ILE A 49 2.50 13.36 6.09
N ASP A 50 2.80 13.13 7.36
CA ASP A 50 2.63 14.08 8.44
C ASP A 50 3.86 14.00 9.37
N PRO A 51 4.71 15.02 9.42
CA PRO A 51 5.93 15.02 10.24
C PRO A 51 5.69 14.81 11.74
N ALA A 52 4.45 14.98 12.23
CA ALA A 52 4.10 14.69 13.62
C ALA A 52 3.84 13.20 13.87
N GLU A 53 3.74 12.41 12.82
CA GLU A 53 3.51 10.97 12.89
C GLU A 53 4.82 10.18 12.80
N HIS A 54 4.76 8.92 13.22
CA HIS A 54 5.87 7.97 13.07
C HIS A 54 5.34 6.55 12.86
N GLY A 55 6.19 5.69 12.33
CA GLY A 55 5.88 4.30 12.04
C GLY A 55 5.61 4.04 10.57
N LEU A 56 5.18 2.83 10.30
CA LEU A 56 4.91 2.31 8.95
C LEU A 56 3.45 1.91 8.82
N PHE A 57 2.86 2.26 7.69
CA PHE A 57 1.61 1.68 7.19
C PHE A 57 1.98 0.58 6.21
N SER A 58 1.65 -0.67 6.52
CA SER A 58 2.05 -1.85 5.76
C SER A 58 0.83 -2.55 5.17
N ILE A 59 0.91 -2.97 3.90
CA ILE A 59 -0.18 -3.55 3.12
C ILE A 59 0.20 -4.96 2.68
N PHE A 60 -0.74 -5.89 2.88
CA PHE A 60 -0.68 -7.28 2.43
C PHE A 60 -1.96 -7.64 1.68
N MET A 61 -1.86 -8.48 0.66
CA MET A 61 -2.98 -8.92 -0.15
C MET A 61 -2.77 -10.37 -0.61
N CYS A 62 -3.84 -11.15 -0.69
CA CYS A 62 -3.77 -12.51 -1.18
C CYS A 62 -3.47 -12.52 -2.69
N GLU A 63 -2.44 -13.25 -3.09
CA GLU A 63 -2.06 -13.51 -4.48
C GLU A 63 -1.97 -15.02 -4.77
N ASN A 64 -2.51 -15.85 -3.86
CA ASN A 64 -2.52 -17.30 -4.07
C ASN A 64 -3.55 -17.71 -5.12
N ASP A 65 -4.75 -17.12 -5.07
CA ASP A 65 -5.86 -17.33 -6.01
C ASP A 65 -6.49 -15.97 -6.37
N PRO A 66 -5.84 -15.16 -7.23
CA PRO A 66 -6.30 -13.80 -7.55
C PRO A 66 -7.74 -13.78 -8.10
N GLY A 67 -8.57 -12.89 -7.58
CA GLY A 67 -9.98 -12.75 -7.94
C GLY A 67 -10.92 -13.77 -7.30
N LEU A 68 -10.41 -14.66 -6.42
CA LEU A 68 -11.24 -15.67 -5.72
C LEU A 68 -11.28 -15.48 -4.20
N CYS A 69 -10.42 -14.61 -3.65
CA CYS A 69 -10.26 -14.44 -2.20
C CYS A 69 -10.86 -13.13 -1.67
N LEU A 70 -11.70 -12.44 -2.44
CA LEU A 70 -12.31 -11.14 -2.10
C LEU A 70 -11.27 -10.11 -1.66
N GLU A 71 -10.08 -10.16 -2.26
CA GLU A 71 -8.93 -9.35 -1.89
C GLU A 71 -9.11 -7.85 -2.21
N TRP A 72 -10.16 -7.50 -2.97
CA TRP A 72 -10.53 -6.11 -3.25
C TRP A 72 -11.36 -5.47 -2.14
N GLU A 73 -12.10 -6.25 -1.35
CA GLU A 73 -12.98 -5.73 -0.31
C GLU A 73 -12.22 -5.46 1.00
N PRO A 74 -12.47 -4.31 1.66
CA PRO A 74 -11.96 -4.09 3.01
C PRO A 74 -12.60 -5.12 3.96
N ASP A 75 -11.84 -5.61 4.92
CA ASP A 75 -12.30 -6.49 6.01
C ASP A 75 -12.83 -7.88 5.58
N SER A 76 -12.83 -8.24 4.28
CA SER A 76 -13.22 -9.57 3.79
C SER A 76 -12.25 -10.67 4.24
N GLY A 77 -11.00 -10.31 4.57
CA GLY A 77 -9.97 -11.25 4.95
C GLY A 77 -9.05 -11.69 3.82
N GLY A 78 -9.25 -11.19 2.59
CA GLY A 78 -8.36 -11.38 1.44
C GLY A 78 -7.20 -10.38 1.40
N ASN A 79 -7.27 -9.32 2.19
CA ASN A 79 -6.20 -8.36 2.39
C ASN A 79 -6.06 -7.97 3.86
N ARG A 80 -4.94 -7.32 4.22
CA ARG A 80 -4.68 -6.77 5.56
C ARG A 80 -3.81 -5.53 5.45
N ALA A 81 -4.12 -4.53 6.26
CA ALA A 81 -3.24 -3.40 6.51
C ALA A 81 -2.91 -3.28 8.00
N PHE A 82 -1.71 -2.79 8.30
CA PHE A 82 -1.22 -2.63 9.67
C PHE A 82 -0.58 -1.25 9.84
N VAL A 83 -0.66 -0.72 11.06
CA VAL A 83 0.18 0.40 11.51
C VAL A 83 1.18 -0.14 12.52
N PHE A 84 2.47 -0.04 12.19
CA PHE A 84 3.58 -0.43 13.07
C PHE A 84 4.31 0.80 13.57
N ARG A 85 4.55 0.91 14.90
CA ARG A 85 5.03 2.16 15.51
C ARG A 85 6.52 2.15 15.91
N SER A 86 7.01 1.07 16.50
CA SER A 86 8.36 1.01 17.07
C SER A 86 8.95 -0.39 17.02
N ASP A 87 10.25 -0.47 17.28
CA ASP A 87 11.02 -1.71 17.40
C ASP A 87 10.93 -2.62 16.17
N LEU A 88 10.92 -1.99 14.98
CA LEU A 88 10.69 -2.69 13.72
C LEU A 88 11.95 -3.44 13.27
N VAL A 89 11.75 -4.72 12.96
CA VAL A 89 12.76 -5.62 12.40
C VAL A 89 12.21 -6.28 11.14
N PRO A 90 13.07 -6.80 10.24
CA PRO A 90 12.59 -7.59 9.11
C PRO A 90 11.76 -8.79 9.59
N ALA A 91 10.55 -8.94 9.08
CA ALA A 91 9.67 -10.05 9.43
C ALA A 91 10.22 -11.38 8.90
N ALA A 92 9.89 -12.47 9.58
CA ALA A 92 10.16 -13.81 9.09
C ALA A 92 9.27 -14.09 7.86
N VAL A 93 9.90 -14.32 6.70
CA VAL A 93 9.19 -14.58 5.45
C VAL A 93 8.77 -16.05 5.39
N PRO A 94 7.49 -16.38 5.11
CA PRO A 94 7.06 -17.75 4.89
C PRO A 94 7.83 -18.42 3.74
N SER A 95 8.03 -19.74 3.84
CA SER A 95 8.71 -20.53 2.81
C SER A 95 7.80 -20.89 1.63
N ASP A 96 6.49 -20.83 1.83
CA ASP A 96 5.48 -21.24 0.86
C ASP A 96 4.57 -20.06 0.49
N GLY A 97 3.91 -20.15 -0.67
CA GLY A 97 2.99 -19.14 -1.16
C GLY A 97 3.65 -18.01 -1.95
N VAL A 98 2.83 -17.11 -2.50
CA VAL A 98 3.26 -15.92 -3.23
C VAL A 98 3.33 -14.76 -2.23
N VAL A 99 4.45 -14.65 -1.52
CA VAL A 99 4.56 -13.77 -0.33
C VAL A 99 5.32 -12.47 -0.56
N LEU A 100 6.11 -12.36 -1.63
CA LEU A 100 6.87 -11.17 -1.97
C LEU A 100 6.66 -10.77 -3.44
N LEU A 101 6.64 -9.46 -3.69
CA LEU A 101 6.73 -8.94 -5.06
C LEU A 101 8.11 -9.26 -5.66
N PRO A 102 8.18 -9.51 -6.98
CA PRO A 102 9.43 -9.81 -7.68
C PRO A 102 10.47 -8.68 -7.64
N GLU A 103 10.02 -7.44 -7.38
CA GLU A 103 10.87 -6.26 -7.33
C GLU A 103 10.64 -5.46 -6.06
N VAL A 104 11.68 -4.78 -5.59
CA VAL A 104 11.62 -3.80 -4.52
C VAL A 104 11.84 -2.42 -5.12
N SER A 105 10.79 -1.62 -5.20
CA SER A 105 10.83 -0.29 -5.80
C SER A 105 10.97 0.80 -4.75
N ALA A 106 12.06 1.56 -4.84
CA ALA A 106 12.25 2.78 -4.06
C ALA A 106 11.28 3.87 -4.51
N ILE A 107 10.75 4.62 -3.56
CA ILE A 107 9.81 5.71 -3.81
C ILE A 107 10.41 7.03 -3.36
N ALA A 108 10.39 8.02 -4.27
CA ALA A 108 10.58 9.43 -3.99
C ALA A 108 9.23 10.16 -3.97
N TYR A 109 9.22 11.39 -3.48
CA TYR A 109 8.03 12.23 -3.46
C TYR A 109 8.21 13.48 -4.32
N ALA A 110 7.19 13.79 -5.12
CA ALA A 110 7.07 15.06 -5.80
C ALA A 110 5.87 15.82 -5.19
N ALA A 111 6.14 16.95 -4.56
CA ALA A 111 5.08 17.81 -4.05
C ALA A 111 4.33 18.47 -5.21
N THR A 112 3.02 18.60 -5.07
CA THR A 112 2.16 19.22 -6.09
C THR A 112 1.07 20.06 -5.43
N PRO A 113 0.69 21.22 -5.98
CA PRO A 113 -0.48 21.97 -5.55
C PRO A 113 -1.79 21.42 -6.13
N GLU A 114 -1.72 20.43 -7.03
CA GLU A 114 -2.90 19.85 -7.65
C GLU A 114 -3.69 19.01 -6.63
N VAL A 115 -4.99 19.25 -6.57
CA VAL A 115 -5.91 18.49 -5.71
C VAL A 115 -6.34 17.18 -6.38
N HIS A 116 -6.42 17.18 -7.71
CA HIS A 116 -6.81 16.02 -8.50
C HIS A 116 -5.59 15.19 -8.89
N TYR A 117 -5.57 13.95 -8.46
CA TYR A 117 -4.45 13.02 -8.68
C TYR A 117 -4.05 12.88 -10.15
N GLU A 118 -5.00 12.69 -11.07
CA GLU A 118 -4.69 12.54 -12.49
C GLU A 118 -4.07 13.81 -13.09
N ARG A 119 -4.50 14.99 -12.64
CA ARG A 119 -3.86 16.25 -13.04
C ARG A 119 -2.43 16.35 -12.49
N ALA A 120 -2.20 15.90 -11.26
CA ALA A 120 -0.87 15.86 -10.67
C ALA A 120 0.07 14.94 -11.46
N ARG A 121 -0.41 13.76 -11.89
CA ARG A 121 0.34 12.82 -12.75
C ARG A 121 0.73 13.45 -14.08
N GLN A 122 -0.24 14.06 -14.78
CA GLN A 122 -0.02 14.71 -16.07
C GLN A 122 0.93 15.90 -15.95
N ARG A 123 0.81 16.70 -14.91
CA ARG A 123 1.70 17.81 -14.61
C ARG A 123 3.14 17.31 -14.40
N TRP A 124 3.34 16.33 -13.55
CA TRP A 124 4.66 15.72 -13.31
C TRP A 124 5.29 15.22 -14.62
N HIS A 125 4.52 14.49 -15.44
CA HIS A 125 4.97 14.02 -16.75
C HIS A 125 5.39 15.19 -17.66
N SER A 126 4.59 16.25 -17.74
CA SER A 126 4.86 17.41 -18.58
C SER A 126 6.09 18.20 -18.13
N GLU A 127 6.30 18.33 -16.81
CA GLU A 127 7.41 19.10 -16.24
C GLU A 127 8.74 18.32 -16.28
N THR A 128 8.71 16.98 -16.13
CA THR A 128 9.93 16.18 -16.01
C THR A 128 10.28 15.37 -17.25
N GLY A 129 9.31 15.10 -18.14
CA GLY A 129 9.43 14.15 -19.24
C GLY A 129 9.44 12.68 -18.78
N GLY A 130 9.28 12.41 -17.49
CA GLY A 130 9.24 11.07 -16.93
C GLY A 130 8.00 10.28 -17.39
N PRO A 131 8.08 8.97 -17.60
CA PRO A 131 6.94 8.17 -18.04
C PRO A 131 5.86 8.10 -16.95
N LEU A 132 4.57 8.22 -17.31
CA LEU A 132 3.43 8.19 -16.36
C LEU A 132 3.43 6.95 -15.47
N ARG A 133 3.88 5.79 -15.96
CA ARG A 133 4.00 4.57 -15.17
C ARG A 133 5.01 4.66 -14.02
N HIS A 134 5.86 5.69 -13.97
CA HIS A 134 6.74 5.96 -12.84
C HIS A 134 6.02 6.70 -11.70
N VAL A 135 4.80 7.18 -11.91
CA VAL A 135 3.96 7.69 -10.83
C VAL A 135 3.27 6.48 -10.19
N LEU A 136 3.71 6.12 -8.98
CA LEU A 136 3.28 4.93 -8.26
C LEU A 136 2.13 5.18 -7.28
N GLY A 137 1.53 6.37 -7.32
CA GLY A 137 0.42 6.72 -6.44
C GLY A 137 0.59 8.07 -5.76
N GLN A 138 -0.21 8.29 -4.73
CA GLN A 138 -0.18 9.50 -3.90
C GLN A 138 -0.29 9.16 -2.41
N VAL A 139 0.18 10.06 -1.54
CA VAL A 139 -0.01 9.99 -0.10
C VAL A 139 -0.71 11.24 0.41
N GLY A 140 -1.57 11.08 1.41
CA GLY A 140 -2.35 12.19 1.97
C GLY A 140 -3.35 12.80 0.99
N GLY A 141 -4.00 13.88 1.38
CA GLY A 141 -5.07 14.50 0.58
C GLY A 141 -6.34 13.67 0.59
N ALA A 142 -6.92 13.41 -0.59
CA ALA A 142 -8.14 12.62 -0.77
C ALA A 142 -7.93 11.54 -1.83
N PRO A 143 -8.57 10.37 -1.70
CA PRO A 143 -8.50 9.33 -2.73
C PRO A 143 -9.13 9.80 -4.03
N GLN A 144 -8.56 9.40 -5.15
CA GLN A 144 -9.19 9.55 -6.46
C GLN A 144 -9.81 8.20 -6.82
N TRP A 145 -11.05 8.02 -6.46
CA TRP A 145 -11.80 6.80 -6.71
C TRP A 145 -11.95 6.50 -8.21
N LEU A 146 -11.78 5.24 -8.59
CA LEU A 146 -12.06 4.76 -9.94
C LEU A 146 -13.56 4.43 -10.10
N GLN A 147 -14.20 4.04 -9.00
CA GLN A 147 -15.63 3.75 -8.91
C GLN A 147 -16.28 4.67 -7.87
N ASP A 148 -17.16 4.14 -7.04
CA ASP A 148 -17.81 4.89 -5.97
C ASP A 148 -16.89 5.08 -4.75
N ASP A 149 -17.27 6.01 -3.86
CA ASP A 149 -16.59 6.22 -2.58
C ASP A 149 -16.82 5.03 -1.65
N GLU A 150 -15.76 4.28 -1.39
CA GLU A 150 -15.75 3.11 -0.50
C GLU A 150 -14.90 3.38 0.77
N THR A 151 -14.89 4.62 1.25
CA THR A 151 -14.16 4.96 2.49
C THR A 151 -14.56 4.03 3.64
N PRO A 152 -13.64 3.21 4.18
CA PRO A 152 -13.96 2.25 5.23
C PRO A 152 -14.41 2.93 6.53
N THR A 153 -15.29 2.26 7.26
CA THR A 153 -15.66 2.61 8.62
C THR A 153 -14.80 1.83 9.62
N CYS A 154 -14.29 2.52 10.62
CA CYS A 154 -13.46 1.88 11.64
C CYS A 154 -14.26 0.93 12.53
N GLY A 155 -13.92 -0.35 12.56
CA GLY A 155 -14.55 -1.37 13.41
C GLY A 155 -14.37 -1.13 14.93
N GLY A 156 -13.53 -0.18 15.35
CA GLY A 156 -13.31 0.13 16.75
C GLY A 156 -14.12 1.32 17.29
N CYS A 157 -14.54 2.28 16.42
CA CYS A 157 -15.24 3.49 16.85
C CYS A 157 -16.33 3.98 15.89
N ASP A 158 -16.63 3.21 14.86
CA ASP A 158 -17.64 3.49 13.83
C ASP A 158 -17.46 4.83 13.08
N ALA A 159 -16.27 5.45 13.17
CA ALA A 159 -15.95 6.66 12.41
C ALA A 159 -15.39 6.33 11.04
N PRO A 160 -15.62 7.16 10.01
CA PRO A 160 -14.93 7.03 8.73
C PRO A 160 -13.42 7.09 8.91
N MET A 161 -12.68 6.21 8.23
CA MET A 161 -11.23 6.17 8.31
C MET A 161 -10.58 7.31 7.50
N THR A 162 -9.38 7.70 7.90
CA THR A 162 -8.59 8.72 7.21
C THR A 162 -7.77 8.08 6.10
N PHE A 163 -7.81 8.64 4.91
CA PHE A 163 -6.99 8.23 3.78
C PHE A 163 -5.49 8.39 4.08
N VAL A 164 -4.70 7.41 3.67
CA VAL A 164 -3.25 7.34 3.82
C VAL A 164 -2.56 7.38 2.47
N VAL A 165 -2.93 6.46 1.59
CA VAL A 165 -2.23 6.21 0.33
C VAL A 165 -3.18 5.67 -0.74
N GLN A 166 -2.97 6.12 -1.98
CA GLN A 166 -3.44 5.46 -3.20
C GLN A 166 -2.23 4.89 -3.92
N LEU A 167 -2.31 3.63 -4.35
CA LEU A 167 -1.25 2.90 -5.04
C LEU A 167 -1.69 2.59 -6.47
N GLU A 168 -0.84 2.89 -7.44
CA GLU A 168 -0.86 2.28 -8.77
C GLU A 168 -0.20 0.90 -8.70
N GLU A 169 -0.47 0.02 -9.65
CA GLU A 169 0.12 -1.32 -9.67
C GLU A 169 1.65 -1.30 -9.66
N GLY A 170 2.28 -0.44 -10.46
CA GLY A 170 3.73 -0.32 -10.53
C GLY A 170 4.22 0.19 -11.88
N HIS A 171 5.54 0.31 -12.01
CA HIS A 171 6.16 0.82 -13.23
C HIS A 171 6.37 -0.27 -14.34
N ASP A 172 6.40 -1.53 -13.97
CA ASP A 172 6.50 -2.70 -14.86
C ASP A 172 5.51 -3.78 -14.43
N ARG A 173 4.57 -4.13 -15.30
CA ARG A 173 3.51 -5.11 -15.04
C ARG A 173 3.98 -6.50 -14.60
N ARG A 174 5.26 -6.86 -14.85
CA ARG A 174 5.83 -8.17 -14.45
C ARG A 174 6.29 -8.20 -13.01
N THR A 175 6.45 -7.02 -12.41
CA THR A 175 6.96 -6.85 -11.05
C THR A 175 5.99 -6.07 -10.17
N SER A 176 4.83 -5.70 -10.73
CA SER A 176 3.81 -4.86 -10.09
C SER A 176 2.90 -5.64 -9.14
N MET A 177 2.21 -4.89 -8.30
CA MET A 177 1.03 -5.34 -7.58
C MET A 177 -0.09 -5.68 -8.57
N ASN A 178 -1.08 -6.44 -8.15
CA ASN A 178 -2.18 -6.87 -9.02
C ASN A 178 -3.51 -6.28 -8.52
N PHE A 179 -3.92 -5.17 -9.13
CA PHE A 179 -5.22 -4.52 -8.89
C PHE A 179 -6.12 -4.61 -10.12
N ALA A 180 -5.91 -5.61 -10.98
CA ALA A 180 -6.65 -5.81 -12.23
C ALA A 180 -6.66 -4.57 -13.16
N GLY A 181 -5.57 -3.80 -13.16
CA GLY A 181 -5.42 -2.55 -13.91
C GLY A 181 -5.95 -1.32 -13.18
N GLY A 182 -6.35 -1.46 -11.92
CA GLY A 182 -6.91 -0.41 -11.07
C GLY A 182 -5.94 0.19 -10.07
N CYS A 183 -6.48 0.60 -8.92
CA CYS A 183 -5.74 1.26 -7.84
C CYS A 183 -6.06 0.67 -6.46
N GLY A 184 -5.04 0.57 -5.60
CA GLY A 184 -5.20 0.25 -4.19
C GLY A 184 -5.34 1.50 -3.32
N TYR A 185 -6.11 1.41 -2.23
CA TYR A 185 -6.40 2.51 -1.32
C TYR A 185 -6.20 2.07 0.13
N GLY A 186 -5.32 2.77 0.84
CA GLY A 186 -5.03 2.52 2.24
C GLY A 186 -5.64 3.59 3.15
N PHE A 187 -6.25 3.15 4.25
CA PHE A 187 -6.91 3.99 5.23
C PHE A 187 -6.49 3.64 6.65
N ARG A 188 -6.62 4.58 7.57
CA ARG A 188 -6.43 4.32 9.00
C ARG A 188 -7.38 5.11 9.89
N CYS A 189 -7.66 4.55 11.05
CA CYS A 189 -8.27 5.26 12.17
C CYS A 189 -7.17 5.65 13.17
N ARG A 190 -6.85 6.94 13.28
CA ARG A 190 -5.81 7.42 14.22
C ARG A 190 -6.11 7.12 15.69
N PRO A 191 -7.36 7.35 16.20
CA PRO A 191 -7.67 7.05 17.60
C PRO A 191 -7.60 5.57 17.98
N CYS A 192 -7.94 4.66 17.04
CA CYS A 192 -7.99 3.22 17.30
C CYS A 192 -6.72 2.48 16.82
N ASP A 193 -5.86 3.13 16.06
CA ASP A 193 -4.67 2.56 15.40
C ASP A 193 -5.00 1.36 14.48
N ILE A 194 -6.23 1.36 13.93
CA ILE A 194 -6.73 0.35 12.99
C ILE A 194 -6.45 0.83 11.57
N ALA A 195 -5.97 -0.08 10.74
CA ALA A 195 -5.71 0.13 9.31
C ALA A 195 -6.65 -0.72 8.45
N SER A 196 -6.97 -0.25 7.26
CA SER A 196 -7.76 -0.95 6.25
C SER A 196 -7.18 -0.73 4.87
N PHE A 197 -7.42 -1.67 3.98
CA PHE A 197 -7.01 -1.60 2.58
C PHE A 197 -8.12 -2.16 1.71
N LEU A 198 -8.28 -1.59 0.54
CA LEU A 198 -9.14 -2.08 -0.54
C LEU A 198 -8.54 -1.70 -1.90
N TRP A 199 -9.04 -2.28 -2.98
CA TRP A 199 -8.69 -1.83 -4.32
C TRP A 199 -9.90 -1.84 -5.26
N GLN A 200 -9.86 -1.00 -6.30
CA GLN A 200 -10.90 -0.90 -7.34
C GLN A 200 -10.26 -1.11 -8.71
N PRO A 201 -10.87 -1.94 -9.60
CA PRO A 201 -10.41 -2.16 -10.97
C PRO A 201 -10.76 -1.02 -11.92
#